data_c1153b23fcc47445d687c5820eacfe92
#
_entry.id   c1153b23fcc47445d687c5820eacfe92
#
_cell.length_a   1.000
_cell.length_b   1.000
_cell.length_c   1.000
_cell.angle_alpha   90.00
_cell.angle_beta   90.00
_cell.angle_gamma   90.00
#
_symmetry.space_group_name_H-M   'P 1'
#
loop_
_entity.id
_entity.type
_entity.pdbx_description
1 polymer ?
#
loop_
_entity_poly.entity_id
_entity_poly.type
_entity_poly.pdbx_seq_one_letter_code
_entity_poly.pdbx_strand_id
1 'polypeptide(L)'
;MSSNTRRSIVVCAALALPWARALAAEPGYEWRPWLPGRRVPALALVRPDGRPWRLDELRGRVVLANFWASWCEPCRAEMPSLARLASARAADGLSVVAINYREAPAAIERFMQSLAIDLPVLLDRDGSAASAWTPRIFPSTVVFDREGRPRGVLVGEIDWESAEARALVDPLLAAAAPRKTGL
;
A
#
# COMPACT_ATOMS: atom_id res chain seq x y z
N MET A 1 47.99 -42.94 -58.74
CA MET A 1 48.30 -41.72 -57.97
C MET A 1 46.95 -41.14 -57.52
N SER A 2 46.55 -41.47 -56.29
CA SER A 2 45.28 -41.03 -55.68
C SER A 2 45.50 -39.91 -54.68
N SER A 3 45.03 -38.74 -54.94
CA SER A 3 45.07 -37.63 -53.98
C SER A 3 43.75 -37.59 -53.20
N ASN A 4 43.87 -37.87 -51.92
CA ASN A 4 42.77 -37.90 -50.98
C ASN A 4 42.62 -36.51 -50.30
N THR A 5 41.68 -35.69 -50.75
CA THR A 5 41.45 -34.34 -50.20
C THR A 5 40.51 -34.49 -49.00
N ARG A 6 41.05 -34.41 -47.78
CA ARG A 6 40.28 -34.34 -46.54
C ARG A 6 39.66 -32.96 -46.39
N ARG A 7 38.30 -32.89 -46.51
CA ARG A 7 37.55 -31.69 -46.17
C ARG A 7 37.37 -31.63 -44.64
N SER A 8 38.03 -30.67 -44.03
CA SER A 8 37.82 -30.31 -42.63
C SER A 8 36.49 -29.56 -42.48
N ILE A 9 35.54 -30.12 -41.77
CA ILE A 9 34.30 -29.47 -41.42
C ILE A 9 34.58 -28.69 -40.13
N VAL A 10 34.63 -27.37 -40.21
CA VAL A 10 34.68 -26.50 -39.04
C VAL A 10 33.25 -26.37 -38.49
N VAL A 11 32.97 -27.03 -37.37
CA VAL A 11 31.72 -26.85 -36.63
C VAL A 11 31.83 -25.61 -35.77
N CYS A 12 31.23 -24.52 -36.22
CA CYS A 12 31.06 -23.34 -35.39
C CYS A 12 29.97 -23.61 -34.35
N ALA A 13 30.38 -23.93 -33.14
CA ALA A 13 29.47 -23.97 -31.98
C ALA A 13 29.05 -22.54 -31.63
N ALA A 14 27.83 -22.18 -31.97
CA ALA A 14 27.21 -20.94 -31.53
C ALA A 14 26.96 -21.03 -30.02
N LEU A 15 27.80 -20.39 -29.22
CA LEU A 15 27.54 -20.17 -27.80
C LEU A 15 26.36 -19.20 -27.67
N ALA A 16 25.18 -19.74 -27.46
CA ALA A 16 24.00 -18.96 -27.09
C ALA A 16 24.21 -18.42 -25.67
N LEU A 17 24.49 -17.13 -25.58
CA LEU A 17 24.59 -16.37 -24.34
C LEU A 17 23.19 -16.20 -23.75
N PRO A 18 22.90 -16.68 -22.50
CA PRO A 18 21.64 -16.41 -21.82
C PRO A 18 21.73 -15.04 -21.10
N TRP A 19 21.75 -13.94 -21.84
CA TRP A 19 21.86 -12.59 -21.25
C TRP A 19 20.59 -11.75 -21.43
N ALA A 20 19.43 -12.35 -21.51
CA ALA A 20 18.17 -11.64 -21.42
C ALA A 20 17.53 -11.89 -20.05
N ARG A 21 18.25 -11.62 -18.97
CA ARG A 21 17.59 -11.33 -17.70
C ARG A 21 17.08 -9.91 -17.85
N ALA A 22 15.77 -9.78 -18.22
CA ALA A 22 15.09 -8.51 -18.15
C ALA A 22 15.32 -7.97 -16.73
N LEU A 23 15.94 -6.81 -16.62
CA LEU A 23 15.98 -6.02 -15.38
C LEU A 23 14.53 -5.62 -15.11
N ALA A 24 13.79 -6.51 -14.43
CA ALA A 24 12.53 -6.13 -13.83
C ALA A 24 12.90 -5.00 -12.85
N ALA A 25 12.36 -3.81 -13.10
CA ALA A 25 12.51 -2.71 -12.15
C ALA A 25 12.02 -3.22 -10.79
N GLU A 26 12.82 -2.99 -9.75
CA GLU A 26 12.40 -3.30 -8.38
C GLU A 26 11.07 -2.59 -8.12
N PRO A 27 10.08 -3.26 -7.51
CA PRO A 27 8.80 -2.62 -7.22
C PRO A 27 9.04 -1.41 -6.31
N GLY A 28 8.37 -0.29 -6.59
CA GLY A 28 8.47 0.95 -5.80
C GLY A 28 7.98 0.81 -4.36
N TYR A 29 7.63 -0.40 -3.92
CA TYR A 29 7.08 -0.70 -2.61
C TYR A 29 7.64 -2.00 -2.02
N GLU A 30 7.52 -2.12 -0.68
CA GLU A 30 7.85 -3.31 0.10
C GLU A 30 6.66 -3.70 0.98
N TRP A 31 6.22 -4.97 0.91
CA TRP A 31 5.24 -5.51 1.85
C TRP A 31 5.93 -6.08 3.08
N ARG A 32 5.59 -5.58 4.27
CA ARG A 32 6.08 -6.06 5.57
C ARG A 32 4.93 -6.67 6.37
N PRO A 33 4.82 -8.00 6.46
CA PRO A 33 3.78 -8.67 7.23
C PRO A 33 3.83 -8.26 8.72
N TRP A 34 2.65 -8.16 9.35
CA TRP A 34 2.59 -7.97 10.79
C TRP A 34 2.87 -9.28 11.50
N LEU A 35 4.00 -9.37 12.21
CA LEU A 35 4.46 -10.62 12.82
C LEU A 35 3.57 -11.02 14.01
N PRO A 36 3.30 -12.33 14.19
CA PRO A 36 2.60 -12.84 15.37
C PRO A 36 3.32 -12.40 16.66
N GLY A 37 2.53 -12.02 17.67
CA GLY A 37 3.07 -11.58 18.97
C GLY A 37 3.60 -10.14 18.99
N ARG A 38 3.75 -9.47 17.85
CA ARG A 38 4.06 -8.04 17.84
C ARG A 38 2.93 -7.26 18.48
N ARG A 39 3.26 -6.39 19.44
CA ARG A 39 2.28 -5.50 20.07
C ARG A 39 1.55 -4.65 19.02
N VAL A 40 0.23 -4.61 19.11
CA VAL A 40 -0.60 -3.73 18.27
C VAL A 40 -0.81 -2.41 19.02
N PRO A 41 -0.27 -1.28 18.54
CA PRO A 41 -0.51 0.01 19.15
C PRO A 41 -1.98 0.44 18.97
N ALA A 42 -2.49 1.31 19.83
CA ALA A 42 -3.76 1.96 19.56
C ALA A 42 -3.62 2.90 18.35
N LEU A 43 -4.60 2.88 17.44
CA LEU A 43 -4.71 3.87 16.38
C LEU A 43 -5.90 4.78 16.69
N ALA A 44 -5.60 5.91 17.33
CA ALA A 44 -6.55 6.92 17.75
C ALA A 44 -5.99 8.30 17.37
N LEU A 45 -6.75 9.08 16.61
CA LEU A 45 -6.33 10.35 16.00
C LEU A 45 -7.47 11.36 16.11
N VAL A 46 -7.29 12.51 15.50
CA VAL A 46 -8.34 13.53 15.38
C VAL A 46 -8.62 13.84 13.92
N ARG A 47 -9.87 14.17 13.62
CA ARG A 47 -10.28 14.69 12.33
C ARG A 47 -9.88 16.17 12.19
N PRO A 48 -9.89 16.76 10.99
CA PRO A 48 -9.61 18.19 10.78
C PRO A 48 -10.52 19.11 11.59
N ASP A 49 -11.76 18.70 11.86
CA ASP A 49 -12.74 19.42 12.69
C ASP A 49 -12.54 19.25 14.21
N GLY A 50 -11.47 18.53 14.62
CA GLY A 50 -11.14 18.29 16.02
C GLY A 50 -11.86 17.10 16.66
N ARG A 51 -12.82 16.47 16.00
CA ARG A 51 -13.50 15.29 16.54
C ARG A 51 -12.55 14.10 16.66
N PRO A 52 -12.58 13.35 17.77
CA PRO A 52 -11.78 12.17 17.91
C PRO A 52 -12.19 11.10 16.89
N TRP A 53 -11.24 10.26 16.53
CA TRP A 53 -11.44 9.08 15.69
C TRP A 53 -10.61 7.91 16.23
N ARG A 54 -11.16 6.71 16.12
CA ARG A 54 -10.51 5.46 16.53
C ARG A 54 -10.74 4.38 15.48
N LEU A 55 -9.76 3.48 15.32
CA LEU A 55 -9.85 2.37 14.38
C LEU A 55 -11.06 1.46 14.63
N ASP A 56 -11.45 1.27 15.89
CA ASP A 56 -12.61 0.44 16.28
C ASP A 56 -13.94 0.95 15.72
N GLU A 57 -14.06 2.22 15.33
CA GLU A 57 -15.23 2.73 14.61
C GLU A 57 -15.46 2.04 13.25
N LEU A 58 -14.41 1.43 12.69
CA LEU A 58 -14.43 0.74 11.40
C LEU A 58 -14.45 -0.79 11.51
N ARG A 59 -14.78 -1.35 12.68
CA ARG A 59 -14.93 -2.81 12.83
C ARG A 59 -15.95 -3.37 11.86
N GLY A 60 -15.62 -4.54 11.27
CA GLY A 60 -16.39 -5.16 10.20
C GLY A 60 -15.97 -4.74 8.80
N ARG A 61 -15.07 -3.76 8.68
CA ARG A 61 -14.51 -3.30 7.41
C ARG A 61 -13.02 -3.65 7.30
N VAL A 62 -12.56 -3.89 6.08
CA VAL A 62 -11.12 -3.87 5.77
C VAL A 62 -10.68 -2.42 5.74
N VAL A 63 -9.57 -2.09 6.40
CA VAL A 63 -9.12 -0.70 6.51
C VAL A 63 -7.72 -0.54 5.93
N LEU A 64 -7.56 0.43 5.05
CA LEU A 64 -6.27 0.94 4.60
C LEU A 64 -6.00 2.28 5.31
N ALA A 65 -5.03 2.28 6.22
CA ALA A 65 -4.59 3.49 6.91
C ALA A 65 -3.30 3.99 6.24
N ASN A 66 -3.46 4.95 5.33
CA ASN A 66 -2.37 5.49 4.51
C ASN A 66 -1.73 6.69 5.20
N PHE A 67 -0.44 6.58 5.52
CA PHE A 67 0.37 7.66 6.10
C PHE A 67 1.07 8.44 5.00
N TRP A 68 0.84 9.75 4.96
CA TRP A 68 1.28 10.62 3.87
C TRP A 68 1.60 12.04 4.32
N ALA A 69 2.22 12.83 3.43
CA ALA A 69 2.41 14.27 3.60
C ALA A 69 2.32 14.98 2.24
N SER A 70 1.96 16.27 2.23
CA SER A 70 1.78 17.04 0.99
C SER A 70 3.10 17.28 0.24
N TRP A 71 4.22 17.29 0.93
CA TRP A 71 5.57 17.44 0.39
C TRP A 71 6.17 16.12 -0.14
N CYS A 72 5.46 15.00 0.02
CA CYS A 72 5.90 13.67 -0.40
C CYS A 72 5.44 13.42 -1.85
N GLU A 73 6.35 13.47 -2.81
CA GLU A 73 6.02 13.28 -4.24
C GLU A 73 5.42 11.90 -4.55
N PRO A 74 5.98 10.77 -4.04
CA PRO A 74 5.35 9.46 -4.24
C PRO A 74 3.93 9.38 -3.64
N CYS A 75 3.66 10.07 -2.52
CA CYS A 75 2.31 10.13 -1.95
C CYS A 75 1.33 10.82 -2.91
N ARG A 76 1.78 11.91 -3.55
CA ARG A 76 0.99 12.62 -4.56
C ARG A 76 0.62 11.71 -5.74
N ALA A 77 1.56 10.90 -6.19
CA ALA A 77 1.38 9.99 -7.32
C ALA A 77 0.36 8.87 -7.01
N GLU A 78 0.42 8.26 -5.80
CA GLU A 78 -0.46 7.13 -5.45
C GLU A 78 -1.88 7.54 -5.04
N MET A 79 -2.06 8.72 -4.46
CA MET A 79 -3.34 9.15 -3.85
C MET A 79 -4.56 9.08 -4.80
N PRO A 80 -4.47 9.43 -6.09
CA PRO A 80 -5.61 9.30 -7.00
C PRO A 80 -6.09 7.85 -7.17
N SER A 81 -5.18 6.88 -7.29
CA SER A 81 -5.55 5.45 -7.41
C SER A 81 -6.13 4.92 -6.10
N LEU A 82 -5.59 5.37 -4.95
CA LEU A 82 -6.11 5.03 -3.64
C LEU A 82 -7.55 5.55 -3.44
N ALA A 83 -7.84 6.77 -3.87
CA ALA A 83 -9.18 7.34 -3.79
C ALA A 83 -10.18 6.59 -4.70
N ARG A 84 -9.77 6.20 -5.91
CA ARG A 84 -10.60 5.39 -6.80
C ARG A 84 -10.88 4.01 -6.22
N LEU A 85 -9.87 3.34 -5.66
CA LEU A 85 -10.06 2.06 -4.96
C LEU A 85 -11.04 2.22 -3.80
N ALA A 86 -10.90 3.25 -2.97
CA ALA A 86 -11.79 3.52 -1.84
C ALA A 86 -13.25 3.62 -2.28
N SER A 87 -13.51 4.40 -3.33
CA SER A 87 -14.86 4.57 -3.90
C SER A 87 -15.40 3.27 -4.50
N ALA A 88 -14.61 2.59 -5.35
CA ALA A 88 -15.02 1.37 -6.05
C ALA A 88 -15.35 0.21 -5.11
N ARG A 89 -14.66 0.10 -3.97
CA ARG A 89 -14.77 -1.03 -3.05
C ARG A 89 -15.48 -0.70 -1.73
N ALA A 90 -16.07 0.51 -1.62
CA ALA A 90 -16.80 0.94 -0.43
C ALA A 90 -17.96 0.00 -0.07
N ALA A 91 -18.73 -0.45 -1.07
CA ALA A 91 -19.84 -1.39 -0.92
C ALA A 91 -19.37 -2.78 -0.49
N ASP A 92 -18.15 -3.20 -0.87
CA ASP A 92 -17.56 -4.48 -0.49
C ASP A 92 -17.01 -4.46 0.95
N GLY A 93 -17.08 -3.32 1.61
CA GLY A 93 -16.63 -3.15 2.99
C GLY A 93 -15.18 -2.68 3.12
N LEU A 94 -14.61 -2.03 2.11
CA LEU A 94 -13.34 -1.30 2.24
C LEU A 94 -13.59 0.07 2.88
N SER A 95 -12.66 0.49 3.73
CA SER A 95 -12.49 1.87 4.19
C SER A 95 -11.05 2.30 4.02
N VAL A 96 -10.86 3.50 3.51
CA VAL A 96 -9.54 4.14 3.43
C VAL A 96 -9.56 5.36 4.33
N VAL A 97 -8.50 5.57 5.11
CA VAL A 97 -8.27 6.78 5.90
C VAL A 97 -6.88 7.32 5.57
N ALA A 98 -6.82 8.59 5.22
CA ALA A 98 -5.58 9.29 4.87
C ALA A 98 -5.03 10.00 6.11
N ILE A 99 -3.95 9.46 6.70
CA ILE A 99 -3.33 9.97 7.93
C ILE A 99 -2.21 10.93 7.55
N ASN A 100 -2.44 12.21 7.78
CA ASN A 100 -1.44 13.23 7.44
C ASN A 100 -0.41 13.40 8.55
N TYR A 101 0.86 13.41 8.16
CA TYR A 101 2.00 13.55 9.04
C TYR A 101 2.38 15.03 9.28
N ARG A 102 2.00 15.57 10.45
CA ARG A 102 2.51 16.82 11.05
C ARG A 102 2.30 18.10 10.24
N GLU A 103 1.28 18.18 9.41
CA GLU A 103 0.99 19.39 8.66
C GLU A 103 -0.24 20.14 9.20
N ALA A 104 -0.29 21.43 8.92
CA ALA A 104 -1.43 22.27 9.26
C ALA A 104 -2.64 21.93 8.37
N PRO A 105 -3.88 22.00 8.90
CA PRO A 105 -5.10 21.67 8.15
C PRO A 105 -5.22 22.40 6.80
N ALA A 106 -4.82 23.66 6.73
CA ALA A 106 -4.87 24.46 5.50
C ALA A 106 -3.93 23.94 4.39
N ALA A 107 -2.77 23.33 4.75
CA ALA A 107 -1.89 22.72 3.76
C ALA A 107 -2.49 21.41 3.21
N ILE A 108 -3.06 20.62 4.11
CA ILE A 108 -3.78 19.38 3.78
C ILE A 108 -4.94 19.65 2.84
N GLU A 109 -5.78 20.64 3.18
CA GLU A 109 -6.94 21.00 2.37
C GLU A 109 -6.55 21.45 0.96
N ARG A 110 -5.56 22.34 0.83
CA ARG A 110 -5.04 22.75 -0.49
C ARG A 110 -4.53 21.56 -1.31
N PHE A 111 -3.83 20.62 -0.67
CA PHE A 111 -3.33 19.43 -1.33
C PHE A 111 -4.48 18.55 -1.83
N MET A 112 -5.46 18.20 -1.00
CA MET A 112 -6.61 17.37 -1.35
C MET A 112 -7.44 18.01 -2.47
N GLN A 113 -7.65 19.33 -2.40
CA GLN A 113 -8.33 20.08 -3.45
C GLN A 113 -7.55 20.07 -4.77
N SER A 114 -6.22 20.22 -4.74
CA SER A 114 -5.38 20.22 -5.94
C SER A 114 -5.43 18.92 -6.74
N LEU A 115 -5.74 17.81 -6.09
CA LEU A 115 -5.86 16.48 -6.69
C LEU A 115 -7.32 16.03 -6.84
N ALA A 116 -8.31 16.86 -6.44
CA ALA A 116 -9.73 16.51 -6.39
C ALA A 116 -10.01 15.20 -5.64
N ILE A 117 -9.32 15.00 -4.50
CA ILE A 117 -9.40 13.77 -3.70
C ILE A 117 -10.40 13.97 -2.55
N ASP A 118 -11.34 13.02 -2.46
CA ASP A 118 -12.31 12.92 -1.37
C ASP A 118 -12.03 11.64 -0.55
N LEU A 119 -11.10 11.75 0.40
CA LEU A 119 -10.80 10.70 1.37
C LEU A 119 -10.92 11.26 2.79
N PRO A 120 -11.40 10.46 3.76
CA PRO A 120 -11.37 10.83 5.16
C PRO A 120 -9.93 11.12 5.62
N VAL A 121 -9.68 12.34 6.08
CA VAL A 121 -8.38 12.76 6.58
C VAL A 121 -8.33 12.67 8.10
N LEU A 122 -7.19 12.19 8.63
CA LEU A 122 -6.86 12.17 10.05
C LEU A 122 -5.53 12.89 10.28
N LEU A 123 -5.36 13.50 11.44
CA LEU A 123 -4.19 14.32 11.76
C LEU A 123 -3.28 13.60 12.75
N ASP A 124 -2.09 13.23 12.32
CA ASP A 124 -0.98 12.78 13.19
C ASP A 124 -0.09 13.97 13.53
N ARG A 125 -0.59 14.84 14.44
CA ARG A 125 -0.01 16.16 14.71
C ARG A 125 1.41 16.12 15.27
N ASP A 126 1.73 15.12 16.06
CA ASP A 126 3.05 14.94 16.70
C ASP A 126 3.91 13.88 16.02
N GLY A 127 3.35 13.12 15.07
CA GLY A 127 4.00 12.02 14.36
C GLY A 127 4.10 10.74 15.19
N SER A 128 3.36 10.66 16.29
CA SER A 128 3.38 9.48 17.17
C SER A 128 2.77 8.25 16.52
N ALA A 129 1.69 8.42 15.75
CA ALA A 129 1.06 7.32 15.03
C ALA A 129 1.98 6.79 13.91
N ALA A 130 2.57 7.65 13.10
CA ALA A 130 3.55 7.24 12.09
C ALA A 130 4.72 6.49 12.72
N SER A 131 5.23 6.96 13.86
CA SER A 131 6.33 6.30 14.58
C SER A 131 5.97 4.92 15.13
N ALA A 132 4.72 4.72 15.55
CA ALA A 132 4.25 3.47 16.12
C ALA A 132 3.92 2.40 15.04
N TRP A 133 3.42 2.83 13.89
CA TRP A 133 2.84 1.96 12.88
C TRP A 133 3.70 1.74 11.65
N THR A 134 4.57 2.69 11.30
CA THR A 134 5.38 2.67 10.07
C THR A 134 6.87 2.86 10.35
N PRO A 135 7.76 2.60 9.37
CA PRO A 135 9.18 2.95 9.50
C PRO A 135 9.46 4.45 9.30
N ARG A 136 8.41 5.32 9.29
CA ARG A 136 8.48 6.76 8.92
C ARG A 136 9.00 7.00 7.50
N ILE A 137 8.73 6.09 6.60
CA ILE A 137 8.92 6.25 5.16
C ILE A 137 7.53 6.52 4.58
N PHE A 138 7.39 7.49 3.69
CA PHE A 138 6.12 7.84 3.06
C PHE A 138 6.17 7.64 1.54
N PRO A 139 5.06 7.16 0.96
CA PRO A 139 3.85 6.69 1.63
C PRO A 139 4.06 5.36 2.38
N SER A 140 3.26 5.12 3.40
CA SER A 140 3.16 3.81 4.04
C SER A 140 1.71 3.51 4.38
N THR A 141 1.22 2.32 4.02
CA THR A 141 -0.17 1.93 4.27
C THR A 141 -0.24 0.72 5.18
N VAL A 142 -0.84 0.89 6.35
CA VAL A 142 -1.15 -0.23 7.24
C VAL A 142 -2.47 -0.84 6.80
N VAL A 143 -2.47 -2.16 6.58
CA VAL A 143 -3.65 -2.92 6.16
C VAL A 143 -4.23 -3.65 7.35
N PHE A 144 -5.52 -3.44 7.61
CA PHE A 144 -6.26 -4.12 8.69
C PHE A 144 -7.37 -4.99 8.11
N ASP A 145 -7.58 -6.15 8.74
CA ASP A 145 -8.73 -7.01 8.44
C ASP A 145 -10.02 -6.49 9.10
N ARG A 146 -11.14 -7.20 8.88
CA ARG A 146 -12.46 -6.82 9.38
C ARG A 146 -12.57 -6.85 10.91
N GLU A 147 -11.69 -7.59 11.58
CA GLU A 147 -11.57 -7.62 13.05
C GLU A 147 -10.71 -6.50 13.61
N GLY A 148 -10.14 -5.64 12.73
CA GLY A 148 -9.23 -4.56 13.12
C GLY A 148 -7.82 -5.05 13.47
N ARG A 149 -7.45 -6.27 13.05
CA ARG A 149 -6.11 -6.80 13.24
C ARG A 149 -5.20 -6.33 12.09
N PRO A 150 -4.00 -5.81 12.36
CA PRO A 150 -3.06 -5.46 11.31
C PRO A 150 -2.57 -6.72 10.59
N ARG A 151 -2.56 -6.66 9.27
CA ARG A 151 -2.05 -7.74 8.39
C ARG A 151 -0.63 -7.46 7.95
N GLY A 152 -0.27 -6.20 7.81
CA GLY A 152 1.05 -5.74 7.43
C GLY A 152 1.08 -4.27 7.09
N VAL A 153 2.26 -3.82 6.67
CA VAL A 153 2.53 -2.47 6.21
C VAL A 153 3.10 -2.54 4.80
N LEU A 154 2.48 -1.85 3.87
CA LEU A 154 3.04 -1.58 2.55
C LEU A 154 3.83 -0.27 2.67
N VAL A 155 5.12 -0.33 2.39
CA VAL A 155 6.05 0.81 2.46
C VAL A 155 6.47 1.18 1.05
N GLY A 156 6.27 2.42 0.65
CA GLY A 156 6.52 2.92 -0.69
C GLY A 156 5.24 3.06 -1.53
N GLU A 157 5.42 3.61 -2.74
CA GLU A 157 4.35 3.91 -3.67
C GLU A 157 3.88 2.67 -4.42
N ILE A 158 2.55 2.52 -4.54
CA ILE A 158 1.91 1.50 -5.37
C ILE A 158 0.74 2.12 -6.15
N ASP A 159 0.48 1.63 -7.35
CA ASP A 159 -0.82 1.84 -7.98
C ASP A 159 -1.87 0.93 -7.32
N TRP A 160 -2.81 1.53 -6.58
CA TRP A 160 -3.86 0.81 -5.86
C TRP A 160 -4.88 0.11 -6.77
N GLU A 161 -4.84 0.34 -8.07
CA GLU A 161 -5.63 -0.39 -9.09
C GLU A 161 -4.84 -1.54 -9.75
N SER A 162 -3.58 -1.74 -9.37
CA SER A 162 -2.73 -2.81 -9.90
C SER A 162 -3.17 -4.21 -9.44
N ALA A 163 -2.65 -5.23 -10.09
CA ALA A 163 -2.88 -6.63 -9.69
C ALA A 163 -2.27 -6.94 -8.32
N GLU A 164 -1.13 -6.33 -8.02
CA GLU A 164 -0.39 -6.47 -6.76
C GLU A 164 -1.19 -5.90 -5.58
N ALA A 165 -1.76 -4.70 -5.73
CA ALA A 165 -2.63 -4.10 -4.72
C ALA A 165 -3.90 -4.94 -4.50
N ARG A 166 -4.52 -5.43 -5.58
CA ARG A 166 -5.68 -6.34 -5.48
C ARG A 166 -5.33 -7.64 -4.75
N ALA A 167 -4.17 -8.21 -5.00
CA ALA A 167 -3.71 -9.42 -4.30
C ALA A 167 -3.60 -9.24 -2.78
N LEU A 168 -3.33 -8.02 -2.30
CA LEU A 168 -3.31 -7.69 -0.87
C LEU A 168 -4.71 -7.46 -0.29
N VAL A 169 -5.62 -6.85 -1.04
CA VAL A 169 -6.91 -6.35 -0.53
C VAL A 169 -8.05 -7.35 -0.75
N ASP A 170 -8.15 -7.96 -1.93
CA ASP A 170 -9.28 -8.82 -2.31
C ASP A 170 -9.49 -10.02 -1.39
N PRO A 171 -8.46 -10.76 -0.94
CA PRO A 171 -8.64 -11.86 0.01
C PRO A 171 -9.27 -11.42 1.34
N LEU A 172 -8.95 -10.20 1.81
CA LEU A 172 -9.50 -9.65 3.04
C LEU A 172 -10.96 -9.22 2.86
N LEU A 173 -11.30 -8.69 1.68
CA LEU A 173 -12.68 -8.31 1.36
C LEU A 173 -13.58 -9.55 1.17
N ALA A 174 -13.06 -10.63 0.58
CA ALA A 174 -13.77 -11.89 0.39
C ALA A 174 -14.01 -12.64 1.71
N ALA A 175 -13.19 -12.39 2.74
CA ALA A 175 -13.38 -13.00 4.05
C ALA A 175 -14.71 -12.55 4.69
N ALA A 176 -15.46 -13.51 5.25
CA ALA A 176 -16.74 -13.20 5.89
C ALA A 176 -16.57 -12.18 7.03
N ALA A 177 -17.46 -11.20 7.08
CA ALA A 177 -17.49 -10.27 8.21
C ALA A 177 -17.73 -11.03 9.53
N PRO A 178 -17.06 -10.66 10.62
CA PRO A 178 -17.29 -11.28 11.93
C PRO A 178 -18.76 -11.17 12.29
N ARG A 179 -19.37 -12.30 12.71
CA ARG A 179 -20.75 -12.28 13.23
C ARG A 179 -20.76 -11.36 14.45
N LYS A 180 -21.65 -10.37 14.44
CA LYS A 180 -21.93 -9.61 15.66
C LYS A 180 -22.53 -10.61 16.65
N THR A 181 -21.74 -11.05 17.62
CA THR A 181 -22.27 -11.74 18.79
C THR A 181 -23.06 -10.70 19.56
N GLY A 182 -24.41 -10.75 19.41
CA GLY A 182 -25.30 -9.93 20.21
C GLY A 182 -25.11 -10.31 21.67
N LEU A 183 -24.86 -9.33 22.51
CA LEU A 183 -25.10 -9.36 23.96
C LEU A 183 -26.53 -8.96 24.19
#